data_a607cc66621b2df479cad17520911068
#
_entry.id   a607cc66621b2df479cad17520911068
#
_cell.length_a   1.000
_cell.length_b   1.000
_cell.length_c   1.000
_cell.angle_alpha   90.00
_cell.angle_beta   90.00
_cell.angle_gamma   90.00
#
_symmetry.space_group_name_H-M   'P 1'
#
loop_
_entity.id
_entity.type
_entity.pdbx_description
1 polymer ?
#
loop_
_entity_poly.entity_id
_entity_poly.type
_entity_poly.pdbx_seq_one_letter_code
_entity_poly.pdbx_strand_id
1 'polypeptide(L)'
;MSTYKGKVRYVIRDFPLSFHQNAAKQAEASECAAELGGNDAFWKFHDKIFERTTSNGTGFALDALVPLAKEIGLNESAFKNCLDSGKMAPRVAEQMQEGSDAGVSGTPATFVNGKLISGALPFSDPTKKTADFKTIIDAALK
;
A
#
# COMPACT_ATOMS: atom_id res chain seq x y z
N MET A 1 -4.87 -13.09 -2.99
CA MET A 1 -4.11 -13.55 -4.19
C MET A 1 -4.10 -15.07 -4.38
N SER A 2 -4.38 -15.87 -3.35
CA SER A 2 -4.43 -17.34 -3.45
C SER A 2 -5.41 -17.86 -4.51
N THR A 3 -6.54 -17.19 -4.71
CA THR A 3 -7.58 -17.56 -5.71
C THR A 3 -7.09 -17.47 -7.16
N TYR A 4 -6.12 -16.57 -7.45
CA TYR A 4 -5.67 -16.27 -8.83
C TYR A 4 -4.20 -16.60 -9.05
N LYS A 5 -3.67 -17.62 -8.40
CA LYS A 5 -2.24 -18.01 -8.51
C LYS A 5 -1.75 -18.00 -9.96
N GLY A 6 -0.74 -17.16 -10.24
CA GLY A 6 -0.12 -17.04 -11.55
C GLY A 6 -0.94 -16.32 -12.63
N LYS A 7 -2.18 -15.92 -12.37
CA LYS A 7 -3.06 -15.24 -13.34
C LYS A 7 -3.17 -13.75 -13.14
N VAL A 8 -2.87 -13.25 -11.93
CA VAL A 8 -3.02 -11.85 -11.56
C VAL A 8 -1.71 -11.35 -10.95
N ARG A 9 -1.23 -10.21 -11.44
CA ARG A 9 -0.18 -9.42 -10.82
C ARG A 9 -0.83 -8.33 -10.00
N TYR A 10 -0.53 -8.29 -8.70
CA TYR A 10 -0.97 -7.24 -7.80
C TYR A 10 0.17 -6.27 -7.52
N VAL A 11 -0.09 -4.98 -7.65
CA VAL A 11 0.88 -3.89 -7.46
C VAL A 11 0.27 -2.86 -6.52
N ILE A 12 0.99 -2.47 -5.49
CA ILE A 12 0.66 -1.33 -4.63
C ILE A 12 1.38 -0.09 -5.13
N ARG A 13 0.70 1.04 -5.06
CA ARG A 13 1.22 2.39 -5.23
C ARG A 13 0.81 3.24 -4.04
N ASP A 14 1.72 4.06 -3.57
CA ASP A 14 1.46 4.96 -2.46
C ASP A 14 0.68 6.20 -2.91
N PHE A 15 -0.38 6.51 -2.17
CA PHE A 15 -1.19 7.71 -2.38
C PHE A 15 -1.58 8.30 -1.02
N PRO A 16 -0.62 8.84 -0.25
CA PRO A 16 -0.88 9.36 1.08
C PRO A 16 -1.76 10.62 1.02
N LEU A 17 -2.93 10.56 1.66
CA LEU A 17 -3.84 11.69 1.72
C LEU A 17 -3.35 12.71 2.75
N SER A 18 -3.36 13.99 2.40
CA SER A 18 -2.76 15.07 3.20
C SER A 18 -3.40 15.26 4.58
N PHE A 19 -4.66 14.87 4.75
CA PHE A 19 -5.36 14.91 6.03
C PHE A 19 -5.12 13.67 6.92
N HIS A 20 -4.39 12.66 6.45
CA HIS A 20 -3.93 11.54 7.25
C HIS A 20 -2.49 11.81 7.72
N GLN A 21 -2.35 12.33 8.93
CA GLN A 21 -1.13 12.95 9.44
C GLN A 21 0.15 12.13 9.28
N ASN A 22 0.09 10.81 9.48
CA ASN A 22 1.26 9.92 9.41
C ASN A 22 1.43 9.23 8.06
N ALA A 23 0.48 9.37 7.13
CA ALA A 23 0.42 8.56 5.91
C ALA A 23 1.65 8.73 5.00
N ALA A 24 2.11 9.95 4.78
CA ALA A 24 3.30 10.20 3.96
C ALA A 24 4.54 9.51 4.53
N LYS A 25 4.75 9.60 5.84
CA LYS A 25 5.91 8.99 6.51
C LYS A 25 5.82 7.47 6.56
N GLN A 26 4.61 6.93 6.66
CA GLN A 26 4.37 5.48 6.58
C GLN A 26 4.62 4.94 5.16
N ALA A 27 4.26 5.69 4.12
CA ALA A 27 4.58 5.38 2.73
C ALA A 27 6.11 5.37 2.49
N GLU A 28 6.82 6.42 2.93
CA GLU A 28 8.29 6.46 2.87
C GLU A 28 8.93 5.25 3.59
N ALA A 29 8.38 4.85 4.73
CA ALA A 29 8.86 3.69 5.49
C ALA A 29 8.68 2.38 4.73
N SER A 30 7.56 2.21 4.02
CA SER A 30 7.31 1.03 3.17
C SER A 30 8.31 0.96 2.01
N GLU A 31 8.62 2.09 1.38
CA GLU A 31 9.64 2.19 0.34
C GLU A 31 11.06 1.97 0.88
N CYS A 32 11.37 2.42 2.12
CA CYS A 32 12.62 2.07 2.79
C CYS A 32 12.74 0.57 3.04
N ALA A 33 11.65 -0.09 3.42
CA ALA A 33 11.65 -1.54 3.58
C ALA A 33 11.90 -2.26 2.24
N ALA A 34 11.29 -1.77 1.16
CA ALA A 34 11.55 -2.28 -0.20
C ALA A 34 13.00 -2.12 -0.62
N GLU A 35 13.61 -0.98 -0.35
CA GLU A 35 15.02 -0.71 -0.70
C GLU A 35 15.99 -1.63 0.03
N LEU A 36 15.75 -1.89 1.31
CA LEU A 36 16.68 -2.64 2.17
C LEU A 36 16.49 -4.16 2.09
N GLY A 37 15.30 -4.63 1.77
CA GLY A 37 14.99 -6.06 1.80
C GLY A 37 14.15 -6.54 0.61
N GLY A 38 14.00 -5.70 -0.42
CA GLY A 38 13.27 -6.05 -1.64
C GLY A 38 11.77 -6.19 -1.44
N ASN A 39 11.14 -6.79 -2.44
CA ASN A 39 9.68 -6.93 -2.48
C ASN A 39 9.11 -7.69 -1.26
N ASP A 40 9.80 -8.71 -0.78
CA ASP A 40 9.33 -9.49 0.38
C ASP A 40 9.29 -8.64 1.66
N ALA A 41 10.28 -7.78 1.86
CA ALA A 41 10.29 -6.87 3.01
C ALA A 41 9.21 -5.79 2.89
N PHE A 42 8.97 -5.26 1.68
CA PHE A 42 7.85 -4.36 1.42
C PHE A 42 6.53 -4.97 1.89
N TRP A 43 6.21 -6.18 1.43
CA TRP A 43 4.94 -6.81 1.76
C TRP A 43 4.80 -7.15 3.24
N LYS A 44 5.88 -7.64 3.87
CA LYS A 44 5.86 -7.87 5.32
C LYS A 44 5.61 -6.58 6.11
N PHE A 45 6.27 -5.49 5.71
CA PHE A 45 6.11 -4.19 6.36
C PHE A 45 4.69 -3.63 6.16
N HIS A 46 4.22 -3.63 4.91
CA HIS A 46 2.88 -3.22 4.52
C HIS A 46 1.81 -3.98 5.32
N ASP A 47 1.85 -5.30 5.32
CA ASP A 47 0.84 -6.12 5.98
C ASP A 47 0.82 -5.84 7.49
N LYS A 48 1.98 -5.68 8.12
CA LYS A 48 2.09 -5.37 9.55
C LYS A 48 1.56 -3.98 9.91
N ILE A 49 1.78 -2.98 9.06
CA ILE A 49 1.18 -1.65 9.27
C ILE A 49 -0.36 -1.77 9.21
N PHE A 50 -0.90 -2.39 8.18
CA PHE A 50 -2.36 -2.52 8.03
C PHE A 50 -2.99 -3.38 9.14
N GLU A 51 -2.32 -4.45 9.57
CA GLU A 51 -2.77 -5.30 10.68
C GLU A 51 -2.88 -4.51 12.00
N ARG A 52 -1.99 -3.52 12.21
CA ARG A 52 -1.86 -2.81 13.50
C ARG A 52 -2.44 -1.41 13.49
N THR A 53 -2.79 -0.88 12.33
CA THR A 53 -3.40 0.44 12.24
C THR A 53 -4.81 0.41 12.81
N THR A 54 -5.06 1.23 13.84
CA THR A 54 -6.35 1.29 14.55
C THR A 54 -7.30 2.34 14.01
N SER A 55 -6.77 3.34 13.30
CA SER A 55 -7.55 4.42 12.69
C SER A 55 -6.76 5.13 11.59
N ASN A 56 -7.46 5.85 10.71
CA ASN A 56 -6.81 6.70 9.71
C ASN A 56 -6.02 7.83 10.37
N GLY A 57 -4.92 8.20 9.75
CA GLY A 57 -4.08 9.34 10.14
C GLY A 57 -3.01 8.99 11.17
N THR A 58 -3.37 8.73 12.40
CA THR A 58 -2.44 8.49 13.51
C THR A 58 -2.48 7.07 14.07
N GLY A 59 -3.30 6.19 13.50
CA GLY A 59 -3.57 4.86 14.03
C GLY A 59 -2.40 3.89 14.11
N PHE A 60 -1.28 4.22 13.45
CA PHE A 60 0.03 3.60 13.62
C PHE A 60 1.06 4.70 13.91
N ALA A 61 1.73 4.63 15.05
CA ALA A 61 2.65 5.67 15.51
C ALA A 61 3.95 5.69 14.70
N LEU A 62 4.51 6.89 14.46
CA LEU A 62 5.75 7.05 13.68
C LEU A 62 6.97 6.44 14.39
N ASP A 63 7.01 6.47 15.72
CA ASP A 63 8.07 5.87 16.52
C ASP A 63 8.05 4.33 16.50
N ALA A 64 6.93 3.72 16.10
CA ALA A 64 6.81 2.27 15.91
C ALA A 64 7.36 1.76 14.56
N LEU A 65 7.69 2.64 13.60
CA LEU A 65 8.15 2.26 12.26
C LEU A 65 9.51 1.55 12.30
N VAL A 66 10.48 2.08 13.05
CA VAL A 66 11.82 1.47 13.19
C VAL A 66 11.77 0.14 13.96
N PRO A 67 11.06 0.02 15.09
CA PRO A 67 10.81 -1.28 15.73
C PRO A 67 10.16 -2.30 14.80
N LEU A 68 9.22 -1.90 13.97
CA LEU A 68 8.58 -2.78 12.99
C LEU A 68 9.58 -3.31 11.94
N ALA A 69 10.44 -2.43 11.42
CA ALA A 69 11.47 -2.83 10.47
C ALA A 69 12.41 -3.89 11.07
N LYS A 70 12.81 -3.72 12.32
CA LYS A 70 13.60 -4.71 13.06
C LYS A 70 12.86 -6.05 13.23
N GLU A 71 11.58 -5.99 13.57
CA GLU A 71 10.73 -7.18 13.74
C GLU A 71 10.67 -8.04 12.46
N ILE A 72 10.63 -7.41 11.29
CA ILE A 72 10.63 -8.13 10.00
C ILE A 72 12.04 -8.52 9.51
N GLY A 73 13.07 -8.27 10.33
CA GLY A 73 14.45 -8.71 10.06
C GLY A 73 15.32 -7.70 9.29
N LEU A 74 14.90 -6.45 9.16
CA LEU A 74 15.72 -5.41 8.55
C LEU A 74 16.74 -4.84 9.54
N ASN A 75 17.85 -4.33 9.01
CA ASN A 75 18.84 -3.61 9.83
C ASN A 75 18.23 -2.29 10.34
N GLU A 76 18.09 -2.18 11.67
CA GLU A 76 17.46 -1.06 12.35
C GLU A 76 18.12 0.28 12.01
N SER A 77 19.45 0.36 12.06
CA SER A 77 20.18 1.60 11.78
C SER A 77 20.07 2.01 10.31
N ALA A 78 20.17 1.06 9.38
CA ALA A 78 20.01 1.35 7.96
C ALA A 78 18.58 1.83 7.64
N PHE A 79 17.56 1.21 8.24
CA PHE A 79 16.17 1.63 8.06
C PHE A 79 15.94 3.04 8.63
N LYS A 80 16.41 3.29 9.85
CA LYS A 80 16.31 4.61 10.48
C LYS A 80 16.98 5.67 9.62
N ASN A 81 18.19 5.42 9.12
CA ASN A 81 18.91 6.35 8.24
C ASN A 81 18.13 6.62 6.93
N CYS A 82 17.56 5.58 6.33
CA CYS A 82 16.72 5.72 5.14
C CYS A 82 15.51 6.63 5.44
N LEU A 83 14.81 6.38 6.54
CA LEU A 83 13.59 7.10 6.91
C LEU A 83 13.87 8.55 7.31
N ASP A 84 14.92 8.79 8.11
CA ASP A 84 15.28 10.13 8.60
C ASP A 84 15.82 11.02 7.47
N SER A 85 16.52 10.45 6.50
CA SER A 85 17.03 11.20 5.34
C SER A 85 15.93 11.70 4.40
N GLY A 86 14.72 11.12 4.47
CA GLY A 86 13.63 11.45 3.56
C GLY A 86 13.87 11.06 2.11
N LYS A 87 14.86 10.20 1.83
CA LYS A 87 15.25 9.86 0.44
C LYS A 87 14.14 9.19 -0.35
N MET A 88 13.12 8.62 0.31
CA MET A 88 11.98 8.00 -0.34
C MET A 88 10.82 8.96 -0.60
N ALA A 89 10.84 10.18 -0.04
CA ALA A 89 9.81 11.17 -0.27
C ALA A 89 9.59 11.52 -1.77
N PRO A 90 10.63 11.67 -2.61
CA PRO A 90 10.45 11.90 -4.04
C PRO A 90 9.72 10.74 -4.74
N ARG A 91 10.01 9.49 -4.36
CA ARG A 91 9.36 8.30 -4.92
C ARG A 91 7.88 8.24 -4.56
N VAL A 92 7.54 8.53 -3.30
CA VAL A 92 6.15 8.62 -2.85
C VAL A 92 5.41 9.74 -3.58
N ALA A 93 6.05 10.91 -3.74
CA ALA A 93 5.48 12.03 -4.49
C ALA A 93 5.23 11.69 -5.97
N GLU A 94 6.16 10.97 -6.62
CA GLU A 94 6.01 10.48 -7.99
C GLU A 94 4.81 9.54 -8.12
N GLN A 95 4.68 8.55 -7.24
CA GLN A 95 3.55 7.62 -7.23
C GLN A 95 2.22 8.34 -7.01
N MET A 96 2.20 9.34 -6.13
CA MET A 96 1.03 10.16 -5.88
C MET A 96 0.65 10.99 -7.11
N GLN A 97 1.64 11.55 -7.82
CA GLN A 97 1.40 12.29 -9.07
C GLN A 97 0.87 11.37 -10.17
N GLU A 98 1.50 10.19 -10.38
CA GLU A 98 1.02 9.18 -11.33
C GLU A 98 -0.44 8.78 -11.05
N GLY A 99 -0.79 8.58 -9.76
CA GLY A 99 -2.17 8.29 -9.36
C GLY A 99 -3.13 9.43 -9.69
N SER A 100 -2.74 10.67 -9.42
CA SER A 100 -3.55 11.87 -9.73
C SER A 100 -3.77 12.01 -11.23
N ASP A 101 -2.73 11.83 -12.03
CA ASP A 101 -2.78 11.89 -13.49
C ASP A 101 -3.67 10.78 -14.08
N ALA A 102 -3.74 9.62 -13.39
CA ALA A 102 -4.63 8.51 -13.72
C ALA A 102 -6.08 8.69 -13.20
N GLY A 103 -6.39 9.82 -12.56
CA GLY A 103 -7.74 10.16 -12.08
C GLY A 103 -8.06 9.67 -10.67
N VAL A 104 -7.06 9.25 -9.89
CA VAL A 104 -7.26 8.93 -8.47
C VAL A 104 -7.48 10.21 -7.68
N SER A 105 -8.61 10.30 -6.99
CA SER A 105 -8.97 11.43 -6.11
C SER A 105 -9.05 11.06 -4.62
N GLY A 106 -8.78 9.80 -4.28
CA GLY A 106 -8.83 9.29 -2.91
C GLY A 106 -8.53 7.80 -2.83
N THR A 107 -8.42 7.29 -1.63
CA THR A 107 -8.08 5.89 -1.35
C THR A 107 -9.18 5.17 -0.56
N PRO A 108 -9.34 3.86 -0.77
CA PRO A 108 -8.64 3.06 -1.76
C PRO A 108 -9.12 3.33 -3.18
N ALA A 109 -8.20 3.26 -4.15
CA ALA A 109 -8.49 3.24 -5.57
C ALA A 109 -7.79 2.04 -6.20
N THR A 110 -8.44 1.32 -7.08
CA THR A 110 -7.90 0.11 -7.69
C THR A 110 -8.07 0.15 -9.20
N PHE A 111 -7.03 -0.21 -9.94
CA PHE A 111 -7.11 -0.42 -11.37
C PHE A 111 -7.14 -1.93 -11.68
N VAL A 112 -8.11 -2.37 -12.47
CA VAL A 112 -8.14 -3.72 -13.01
C VAL A 112 -8.01 -3.61 -14.53
N ASN A 113 -6.85 -4.02 -15.07
CA ASN A 113 -6.51 -3.85 -16.50
C ASN A 113 -6.80 -2.43 -17.02
N GLY A 114 -6.36 -1.40 -16.28
CA GLY A 114 -6.52 0.01 -16.64
C GLY A 114 -7.89 0.63 -16.32
N LYS A 115 -8.88 -0.15 -15.85
CA LYS A 115 -10.17 0.37 -15.43
C LYS A 115 -10.14 0.79 -13.96
N LEU A 116 -10.34 2.08 -13.69
CA LEU A 116 -10.40 2.63 -12.34
C LEU A 116 -11.68 2.19 -11.61
N ILE A 117 -11.50 1.76 -10.38
CA ILE A 117 -12.54 1.43 -9.40
C ILE A 117 -12.23 2.26 -8.16
N SER A 118 -13.07 3.25 -7.87
CA SER A 118 -12.92 4.11 -6.70
C SER A 118 -13.65 3.53 -5.50
N GLY A 119 -13.02 3.66 -4.33
CA GLY A 119 -13.58 3.21 -3.07
C GLY A 119 -13.34 1.72 -2.76
N ALA A 120 -13.68 1.36 -1.54
CA ALA A 120 -13.52 0.00 -1.05
C ALA A 120 -14.64 -0.91 -1.58
N LEU A 121 -14.25 -2.00 -2.25
CA LEU A 121 -15.14 -3.09 -2.60
C LEU A 121 -14.76 -4.35 -1.82
N PRO A 122 -15.72 -5.23 -1.50
CA PRO A 122 -15.40 -6.56 -0.97
C PRO A 122 -14.68 -7.38 -2.05
N PHE A 123 -13.88 -8.34 -1.61
CA PHE A 123 -13.28 -9.29 -2.55
C PHE A 123 -14.35 -10.11 -3.28
N SER A 124 -15.36 -10.58 -2.56
CA SER A 124 -16.53 -11.25 -3.13
C SER A 124 -17.79 -10.88 -2.34
N ASP A 125 -18.91 -10.69 -3.05
CA ASP A 125 -20.22 -10.55 -2.46
C ASP A 125 -21.08 -11.76 -2.84
N PRO A 126 -21.28 -12.73 -1.91
CA PRO A 126 -22.10 -13.91 -2.18
C PRO A 126 -23.57 -13.55 -2.44
N THR A 127 -24.03 -12.39 -2.00
CA THR A 127 -25.41 -11.93 -2.22
C THR A 127 -25.60 -11.30 -3.59
N LYS A 128 -24.50 -10.93 -4.28
CA LYS A 128 -24.50 -10.22 -5.57
C LYS A 128 -25.28 -8.89 -5.57
N LYS A 129 -25.42 -8.28 -4.40
CA LYS A 129 -26.11 -6.97 -4.25
C LYS A 129 -25.17 -5.82 -4.52
N THR A 130 -23.85 -6.01 -4.34
CA THR A 130 -22.83 -5.00 -4.58
C THR A 130 -21.81 -5.50 -5.59
N ALA A 131 -21.11 -4.57 -6.25
CA ALA A 131 -19.96 -4.92 -7.06
C ALA A 131 -18.85 -5.51 -6.16
N ASP A 132 -18.11 -6.48 -6.68
CA ASP A 132 -16.98 -7.11 -5.99
C ASP A 132 -15.79 -7.34 -6.91
N PHE A 133 -14.59 -7.40 -6.32
CA PHE A 133 -13.34 -7.59 -7.09
C PHE A 133 -13.28 -8.93 -7.80
N LYS A 134 -13.83 -9.98 -7.21
CA LYS A 134 -13.82 -11.31 -7.83
C LYS A 134 -14.54 -11.31 -9.17
N THR A 135 -15.75 -10.75 -9.22
CA THR A 135 -16.54 -10.65 -10.45
C THR A 135 -15.82 -9.81 -11.52
N ILE A 136 -15.20 -8.69 -11.12
CA ILE A 136 -14.48 -7.80 -12.04
C ILE A 136 -13.23 -8.49 -12.59
N ILE A 137 -12.45 -9.17 -11.75
CA ILE A 137 -11.24 -9.88 -12.16
C ILE A 137 -11.58 -11.07 -13.04
N ASP A 138 -12.59 -11.86 -12.68
CA ASP A 138 -13.05 -13.01 -13.50
C ASP A 138 -13.49 -12.58 -14.89
N ALA A 139 -14.13 -11.41 -15.01
CA ALA A 139 -14.49 -10.84 -16.32
C ALA A 139 -13.26 -10.38 -17.12
N ALA A 140 -12.24 -9.86 -16.47
CA ALA A 140 -11.01 -9.37 -17.09
C ALA A 140 -10.04 -10.51 -17.50
N LEU A 141 -10.27 -11.74 -17.03
CA LEU A 141 -9.47 -12.93 -17.36
C LEU A 141 -10.06 -13.78 -18.50
N LYS A 142 -11.23 -13.40 -19.04
CA LYS A 142 -11.87 -14.05 -20.19
C LYS A 142 -11.30 -13.51 -21.50
#